data_47ba53187c75d064afe996c7263d1ac8
#
_entry.id   47ba53187c75d064afe996c7263d1ac8
#
_cell.length_a   1.000
_cell.length_b   1.000
_cell.length_c   1.000
_cell.angle_alpha   90.00
_cell.angle_beta   90.00
_cell.angle_gamma   90.00
#
_symmetry.space_group_name_H-M   'P 1'
#
loop_
_entity.id
_entity.type
_entity.pdbx_description
1 polymer ?
#
loop_
_entity_poly.entity_id
_entity_poly.type
_entity_poly.pdbx_seq_one_letter_code
_entity_poly.pdbx_strand_id
1 'polypeptide(L)'
;MQAWEQRPKTVIEGTNFYLNLFITVAYNHAMTTTNYVQFFRETSPYIHAHRGKTFVIAVSGDATSHANFQSIVHDIALLQSLGVHIVMVHGARPQIEQRLQQAGIETVFREQVRITDGAAMQCVKEAVGATRFQIEAALSMGLPNSPMHGARIRVIGGNFITAKPVGVRDGIDFQRAGEIRRIDRKAIQAQLEGGALVLISSIGFSPTGEAFNLAYQDVATQTAIALKAEKLVLITEASGLSDRDNNLLRNLSLPEVADLLSTVKKESGAESQRYLLTGSAYQACRNGVER
;
A
#
# COMPACT_ATOMS: atom_id res chain seq x y z
N MET A 1 7.86 -31.80 10.47
CA MET A 1 8.57 -30.52 10.62
C MET A 1 9.34 -30.11 9.35
N GLN A 2 9.23 -30.82 8.24
CA GLN A 2 9.97 -30.57 6.98
C GLN A 2 9.12 -30.09 5.80
N ALA A 3 7.84 -29.78 5.98
CA ALA A 3 6.91 -29.42 4.88
C ALA A 3 6.76 -27.90 4.64
N TRP A 4 7.51 -27.05 5.36
CA TRP A 4 7.35 -25.60 5.31
C TRP A 4 8.41 -24.86 4.47
N GLU A 5 9.49 -25.52 4.08
CA GLU A 5 10.63 -24.89 3.39
C GLU A 5 10.50 -24.77 1.86
N GLN A 6 9.47 -25.36 1.24
CA GLN A 6 9.32 -25.36 -0.23
C GLN A 6 8.02 -24.71 -0.72
N ARG A 7 7.54 -23.64 -0.10
CA ARG A 7 6.44 -22.87 -0.72
C ARG A 7 7.02 -21.88 -1.71
N PRO A 8 6.48 -21.81 -2.93
CA PRO A 8 6.90 -20.80 -3.91
C PRO A 8 6.66 -19.40 -3.34
N LYS A 9 7.61 -18.48 -3.57
CA LYS A 9 7.43 -17.05 -3.26
C LYS A 9 6.25 -16.56 -4.08
N THR A 10 5.15 -16.25 -3.42
CA THR A 10 3.87 -15.96 -4.05
C THR A 10 3.65 -14.46 -4.08
N VAL A 11 3.30 -13.93 -5.25
CA VAL A 11 2.93 -12.55 -5.46
C VAL A 11 1.41 -12.49 -5.54
N ILE A 12 0.81 -11.65 -4.73
CA ILE A 12 -0.55 -11.13 -4.75
C ILE A 12 -1.65 -12.01 -4.17
N GLU A 13 -2.28 -11.42 -3.21
CA GLU A 13 -3.66 -11.72 -2.87
C GLU A 13 -4.48 -10.43 -2.82
N GLY A 14 -5.60 -10.46 -3.52
CA GLY A 14 -6.64 -9.46 -3.34
C GLY A 14 -7.08 -9.40 -1.87
N THR A 15 -7.43 -8.24 -1.42
CA THR A 15 -7.72 -7.76 -0.06
C THR A 15 -8.58 -8.65 0.84
N ASN A 16 -9.03 -9.79 0.37
CA ASN A 16 -9.95 -10.67 1.10
C ASN A 16 -9.33 -11.95 1.66
N PHE A 17 -8.06 -12.31 1.40
CA PHE A 17 -7.65 -13.69 1.67
C PHE A 17 -7.03 -13.90 3.05
N TYR A 18 -6.15 -13.04 3.54
CA TYR A 18 -5.58 -13.24 4.89
C TYR A 18 -6.42 -12.58 5.99
N LEU A 19 -7.06 -11.48 5.70
CA LEU A 19 -8.05 -10.89 6.59
C LEU A 19 -9.31 -11.74 6.66
N ASN A 20 -9.81 -12.25 5.53
CA ASN A 20 -10.93 -13.22 5.52
C ASN A 20 -10.55 -14.58 6.11
N LEU A 21 -9.31 -15.01 6.14
CA LEU A 21 -8.96 -16.23 6.87
C LEU A 21 -9.20 -16.04 8.38
N PHE A 22 -8.91 -14.85 8.93
CA PHE A 22 -9.28 -14.51 10.30
C PHE A 22 -10.79 -14.33 10.49
N ILE A 23 -11.48 -13.73 9.50
CA ILE A 23 -12.90 -13.36 9.60
C ILE A 23 -13.82 -14.47 9.09
N THR A 24 -13.49 -15.19 8.02
CA THR A 24 -14.35 -16.25 7.44
C THR A 24 -14.44 -17.48 8.36
N VAL A 25 -13.39 -17.80 9.10
CA VAL A 25 -13.46 -18.84 10.13
C VAL A 25 -14.36 -18.40 11.29
N ALA A 26 -14.46 -17.10 11.57
CA ALA A 26 -15.28 -16.57 12.65
C ALA A 26 -16.77 -16.45 12.33
N TYR A 27 -17.16 -16.25 11.06
CA TYR A 27 -18.55 -15.91 10.69
C TYR A 27 -19.46 -17.10 10.36
N ASN A 28 -18.92 -18.29 10.12
CA ASN A 28 -19.72 -19.43 9.63
C ASN A 28 -20.11 -20.48 10.66
N HIS A 29 -19.81 -20.29 11.96
CA HIS A 29 -20.27 -21.22 13.01
C HIS A 29 -20.69 -20.44 14.26
N ALA A 30 -21.81 -20.84 14.86
CA ALA A 30 -22.11 -20.49 16.25
C ALA A 30 -20.96 -21.04 17.13
N MET A 31 -19.97 -20.17 17.43
CA MET A 31 -18.77 -20.60 18.12
C MET A 31 -19.07 -20.98 19.57
N THR A 32 -18.88 -22.22 19.91
CA THR A 32 -18.79 -22.67 21.30
C THR A 32 -17.45 -22.26 21.90
N THR A 33 -17.32 -22.20 23.23
CA THR A 33 -16.08 -21.87 23.93
C THR A 33 -14.90 -22.74 23.46
N THR A 34 -15.14 -23.99 23.14
CA THR A 34 -14.15 -24.92 22.60
C THR A 34 -13.61 -24.52 21.26
N ASN A 35 -14.47 -23.97 20.37
CA ASN A 35 -14.08 -23.50 19.05
C ASN A 35 -13.19 -22.25 19.12
N TYR A 36 -13.40 -21.35 20.11
CA TYR A 36 -12.52 -20.19 20.30
C TYR A 36 -11.11 -20.57 20.67
N VAL A 37 -10.95 -21.53 21.58
CA VAL A 37 -9.64 -22.02 22.01
C VAL A 37 -8.91 -22.70 20.85
N GLN A 38 -9.61 -23.50 20.07
CA GLN A 38 -9.03 -24.15 18.90
C GLN A 38 -8.62 -23.14 17.84
N PHE A 39 -9.49 -22.18 17.50
CA PHE A 39 -9.18 -21.08 16.59
C PHE A 39 -7.92 -20.32 17.03
N PHE A 40 -7.82 -19.97 18.31
CA PHE A 40 -6.66 -19.26 18.83
C PHE A 40 -5.38 -20.08 18.72
N ARG A 41 -5.44 -21.39 18.99
CA ARG A 41 -4.30 -22.30 18.83
C ARG A 41 -3.84 -22.40 17.37
N GLU A 42 -4.77 -22.49 16.44
CA GLU A 42 -4.50 -22.54 15.00
C GLU A 42 -3.94 -21.22 14.45
N THR A 43 -4.30 -20.10 15.06
CA THR A 43 -3.86 -18.75 14.67
C THR A 43 -2.52 -18.37 15.28
N SER A 44 -2.18 -18.91 16.45
CA SER A 44 -0.95 -18.59 17.20
C SER A 44 0.35 -18.72 16.37
N PRO A 45 0.54 -19.74 15.50
CA PRO A 45 1.74 -19.83 14.67
C PRO A 45 1.89 -18.65 13.70
N TYR A 46 0.78 -18.13 13.17
CA TYR A 46 0.79 -16.95 12.26
C TYR A 46 1.15 -15.68 13.02
N ILE A 47 0.58 -15.49 14.22
CA ILE A 47 0.93 -14.37 15.10
C ILE A 47 2.43 -14.41 15.43
N HIS A 48 2.95 -15.58 15.79
CA HIS A 48 4.37 -15.76 16.09
C HIS A 48 5.26 -15.48 14.88
N ALA A 49 4.89 -15.95 13.70
CA ALA A 49 5.66 -15.77 12.48
C ALA A 49 5.77 -14.29 12.05
N HIS A 50 4.76 -13.46 12.34
CA HIS A 50 4.70 -12.08 11.87
C HIS A 50 4.99 -11.04 12.95
N ARG A 51 5.06 -11.43 14.21
CA ARG A 51 5.39 -10.52 15.30
C ARG A 51 6.78 -9.92 15.12
N GLY A 52 6.90 -8.60 15.21
CA GLY A 52 8.13 -7.85 14.97
C GLY A 52 8.54 -7.73 13.50
N LYS A 53 7.75 -8.31 12.58
CA LYS A 53 7.97 -8.15 11.14
C LYS A 53 7.36 -6.84 10.63
N THR A 54 7.94 -6.31 9.56
CA THR A 54 7.44 -5.08 8.94
C THR A 54 6.56 -5.40 7.74
N PHE A 55 5.34 -4.86 7.73
CA PHE A 55 4.45 -4.87 6.58
C PHE A 55 4.35 -3.47 6.00
N VAL A 56 4.47 -3.37 4.68
CA VAL A 56 4.16 -2.14 3.95
C VAL A 56 2.79 -2.32 3.30
N ILE A 57 1.84 -1.47 3.67
CA ILE A 57 0.46 -1.52 3.20
C ILE A 57 0.22 -0.28 2.34
N ALA A 58 0.05 -0.48 1.04
CA ALA A 58 -0.26 0.57 0.10
C ALA A 58 -1.77 0.62 -0.15
N VAL A 59 -2.38 1.77 0.09
CA VAL A 59 -3.83 1.98 -0.07
C VAL A 59 -4.06 2.98 -1.18
N SER A 60 -4.83 2.61 -2.20
CA SER A 60 -5.17 3.51 -3.30
C SER A 60 -6.01 4.69 -2.83
N GLY A 61 -6.02 5.78 -3.59
CA GLY A 61 -6.89 6.93 -3.31
C GLY A 61 -8.38 6.56 -3.36
N ASP A 62 -8.75 5.63 -4.23
CA ASP A 62 -10.11 5.11 -4.34
C ASP A 62 -10.50 4.33 -3.07
N ALA A 63 -9.63 3.45 -2.60
CA ALA A 63 -9.87 2.67 -1.39
C ALA A 63 -9.96 3.55 -0.12
N THR A 64 -9.25 4.69 -0.06
CA THR A 64 -9.39 5.62 1.07
C THR A 64 -10.73 6.35 1.11
N SER A 65 -11.39 6.48 -0.02
CA SER A 65 -12.74 7.09 -0.15
C SER A 65 -13.86 6.06 -0.10
N HIS A 66 -13.55 4.78 -0.08
CA HIS A 66 -14.55 3.71 -0.10
C HIS A 66 -15.21 3.53 1.28
N ALA A 67 -16.48 3.15 1.30
CA ALA A 67 -17.25 2.92 2.54
C ALA A 67 -16.58 1.89 3.48
N ASN A 68 -15.86 0.91 2.93
CA ASN A 68 -15.16 -0.11 3.71
C ASN A 68 -13.81 0.35 4.28
N PHE A 69 -13.38 1.59 4.06
CA PHE A 69 -12.10 2.08 4.56
C PHE A 69 -11.97 1.92 6.09
N GLN A 70 -13.07 2.11 6.81
CA GLN A 70 -13.09 1.91 8.25
C GLN A 70 -12.74 0.46 8.66
N SER A 71 -13.16 -0.54 7.89
CA SER A 71 -12.78 -1.94 8.13
C SER A 71 -11.29 -2.16 7.93
N ILE A 72 -10.69 -1.53 6.90
CA ILE A 72 -9.24 -1.56 6.67
C ILE A 72 -8.49 -0.97 7.86
N VAL A 73 -8.97 0.13 8.42
CA VAL A 73 -8.40 0.76 9.62
C VAL A 73 -8.44 -0.19 10.82
N HIS A 74 -9.56 -0.90 11.03
CA HIS A 74 -9.69 -1.89 12.09
C HIS A 74 -8.68 -3.03 11.94
N ASP A 75 -8.50 -3.51 10.72
CA ASP A 75 -7.57 -4.61 10.42
C ASP A 75 -6.10 -4.20 10.61
N ILE A 76 -5.76 -2.98 10.23
CA ILE A 76 -4.44 -2.39 10.48
C ILE A 76 -4.18 -2.29 11.99
N ALA A 77 -5.17 -1.83 12.75
CA ALA A 77 -5.07 -1.75 14.20
C ALA A 77 -4.87 -3.12 14.84
N LEU A 78 -5.59 -4.13 14.36
CA LEU A 78 -5.43 -5.51 14.82
C LEU A 78 -4.01 -6.01 14.55
N LEU A 79 -3.50 -5.86 13.33
CA LEU A 79 -2.13 -6.26 12.99
C LEU A 79 -1.09 -5.59 13.89
N GLN A 80 -1.24 -4.29 14.13
CA GLN A 80 -0.33 -3.55 15.01
C GLN A 80 -0.41 -4.05 16.46
N SER A 81 -1.61 -4.36 16.97
CA SER A 81 -1.80 -4.90 18.32
C SER A 81 -1.18 -6.29 18.50
N LEU A 82 -1.09 -7.06 17.40
CA LEU A 82 -0.42 -8.35 17.36
C LEU A 82 1.12 -8.24 17.26
N GLY A 83 1.63 -7.00 17.23
CA GLY A 83 3.06 -6.70 17.21
C GLY A 83 3.69 -6.65 15.82
N VAL A 84 2.89 -6.48 14.77
CA VAL A 84 3.39 -6.22 13.41
C VAL A 84 3.76 -4.74 13.30
N HIS A 85 4.91 -4.43 12.74
CA HIS A 85 5.31 -3.06 12.41
C HIS A 85 4.66 -2.63 11.09
N ILE A 86 3.87 -1.56 11.12
CA ILE A 86 3.09 -1.13 9.95
C ILE A 86 3.66 0.16 9.36
N VAL A 87 3.95 0.13 8.07
CA VAL A 87 4.13 1.31 7.22
C VAL A 87 2.96 1.39 6.26
N MET A 88 2.16 2.43 6.37
CA MET A 88 1.05 2.68 5.46
C MET A 88 1.46 3.71 4.43
N VAL A 89 1.27 3.41 3.15
CA VAL A 89 1.49 4.34 2.04
C VAL A 89 0.14 4.62 1.38
N HIS A 90 -0.23 5.87 1.23
CA HIS A 90 -1.49 6.21 0.59
C HIS A 90 -1.34 6.89 -0.76
N GLY A 91 -2.20 6.53 -1.71
CA GLY A 91 -2.46 7.28 -2.92
C GLY A 91 -3.49 8.38 -2.69
N ALA A 92 -3.66 9.26 -3.68
CA ALA A 92 -4.68 10.31 -3.70
C ALA A 92 -5.08 10.68 -5.14
N ARG A 93 -5.01 9.73 -6.09
CA ARG A 93 -5.25 10.02 -7.51
C ARG A 93 -6.64 10.62 -7.76
N PRO A 94 -7.75 10.01 -7.30
CA PRO A 94 -9.09 10.59 -7.52
C PRO A 94 -9.25 11.95 -6.85
N GLN A 95 -8.70 12.13 -5.66
CA GLN A 95 -8.76 13.40 -4.93
C GLN A 95 -7.97 14.51 -5.66
N ILE A 96 -6.83 14.16 -6.26
CA ILE A 96 -6.04 15.06 -7.10
C ILE A 96 -6.83 15.43 -8.36
N GLU A 97 -7.43 14.45 -9.06
CA GLU A 97 -8.26 14.70 -10.24
C GLU A 97 -9.42 15.66 -9.93
N GLN A 98 -10.10 15.43 -8.83
CA GLN A 98 -11.19 16.30 -8.37
C GLN A 98 -10.70 17.74 -8.14
N ARG A 99 -9.53 17.94 -7.50
CA ARG A 99 -8.96 19.27 -7.25
C ARG A 99 -8.54 19.96 -8.54
N LEU A 100 -7.92 19.24 -9.47
CA LEU A 100 -7.53 19.76 -10.78
C LEU A 100 -8.77 20.21 -11.58
N GLN A 101 -9.81 19.39 -11.60
CA GLN A 101 -11.09 19.73 -12.23
C GLN A 101 -11.72 20.99 -11.63
N GLN A 102 -11.76 21.10 -10.32
CA GLN A 102 -12.27 22.29 -9.60
C GLN A 102 -11.46 23.55 -9.91
N ALA A 103 -10.16 23.40 -10.13
CA ALA A 103 -9.26 24.49 -10.50
C ALA A 103 -9.25 24.81 -12.02
N GLY A 104 -9.99 24.05 -12.84
CA GLY A 104 -9.98 24.19 -14.29
C GLY A 104 -8.64 23.81 -14.94
N ILE A 105 -7.84 22.97 -14.28
CA ILE A 105 -6.53 22.52 -14.78
C ILE A 105 -6.70 21.17 -15.47
N GLU A 106 -6.29 21.12 -16.74
CA GLU A 106 -6.34 19.88 -17.52
C GLU A 106 -5.27 18.89 -17.06
N THR A 107 -5.67 17.63 -16.92
CA THR A 107 -4.77 16.54 -16.57
C THR A 107 -4.12 15.94 -17.80
N VAL A 108 -2.79 15.94 -17.85
CA VAL A 108 -2.02 15.32 -18.92
C VAL A 108 -1.15 14.19 -18.37
N PHE A 109 -1.27 13.01 -18.97
CA PHE A 109 -0.43 11.86 -18.67
C PHE A 109 0.44 11.49 -19.87
N ARG A 110 1.68 11.11 -19.59
CA ARG A 110 2.59 10.45 -20.53
C ARG A 110 3.27 9.30 -19.82
N GLU A 111 3.36 8.16 -20.46
CA GLU A 111 3.95 6.95 -19.86
C GLU A 111 3.40 6.63 -18.47
N GLN A 112 2.11 6.82 -18.22
CA GLN A 112 1.42 6.66 -16.94
C GLN A 112 1.84 7.66 -15.84
N VAL A 113 2.75 8.58 -16.15
CA VAL A 113 3.18 9.66 -15.24
C VAL A 113 2.39 10.93 -15.57
N ARG A 114 1.83 11.57 -14.53
CA ARG A 114 1.18 12.88 -14.67
C ARG A 114 2.23 13.95 -14.88
N ILE A 115 2.11 14.72 -15.95
CA ILE A 115 2.86 15.98 -16.06
C ILE A 115 2.29 16.93 -15.00
N THR A 116 3.15 17.36 -14.09
CA THR A 116 2.72 18.12 -12.91
C THR A 116 3.42 19.48 -12.93
N ASP A 117 2.75 20.51 -13.41
CA ASP A 117 3.26 21.89 -13.35
C ASP A 117 3.10 22.51 -11.94
N GLY A 118 3.46 23.77 -11.78
CA GLY A 118 3.38 24.46 -10.50
C GLY A 118 1.95 24.56 -9.94
N ALA A 119 0.97 24.84 -10.81
CA ALA A 119 -0.44 24.93 -10.44
C ALA A 119 -1.02 23.56 -10.08
N ALA A 120 -0.75 22.54 -10.91
CA ALA A 120 -1.12 21.16 -10.61
C ALA A 120 -0.47 20.65 -9.33
N MET A 121 0.79 21.02 -9.06
CA MET A 121 1.46 20.63 -7.82
C MET A 121 0.80 21.23 -6.56
N GLN A 122 0.20 22.41 -6.67
CA GLN A 122 -0.57 22.97 -5.57
C GLN A 122 -1.82 22.12 -5.29
N CYS A 123 -2.57 21.72 -6.31
CA CYS A 123 -3.71 20.81 -6.17
C CYS A 123 -3.28 19.43 -5.59
N VAL A 124 -2.12 18.93 -6.04
CA VAL A 124 -1.55 17.69 -5.50
C VAL A 124 -1.29 17.80 -3.99
N LYS A 125 -0.63 18.87 -3.53
CA LYS A 125 -0.36 19.09 -2.10
C LYS A 125 -1.64 19.17 -1.27
N GLU A 126 -2.66 19.86 -1.76
CA GLU A 126 -3.94 20.00 -1.09
C GLU A 126 -4.68 18.65 -0.98
N ALA A 127 -4.79 17.92 -2.10
CA ALA A 127 -5.47 16.63 -2.12
C ALA A 127 -4.76 15.58 -1.26
N VAL A 128 -3.45 15.47 -1.41
CA VAL A 128 -2.63 14.51 -0.63
C VAL A 128 -2.65 14.86 0.86
N GLY A 129 -2.56 16.15 1.20
CA GLY A 129 -2.64 16.61 2.59
C GLY A 129 -3.99 16.30 3.22
N ALA A 130 -5.09 16.61 2.52
CA ALA A 130 -6.44 16.30 2.99
C ALA A 130 -6.65 14.80 3.20
N THR A 131 -6.22 13.96 2.23
CA THR A 131 -6.29 12.49 2.34
C THR A 131 -5.48 11.98 3.52
N ARG A 132 -4.27 12.50 3.74
CA ARG A 132 -3.45 12.15 4.89
C ARG A 132 -4.16 12.43 6.20
N PHE A 133 -4.70 13.64 6.40
CA PHE A 133 -5.42 13.99 7.62
C PHE A 133 -6.68 13.14 7.83
N GLN A 134 -7.39 12.78 6.76
CA GLN A 134 -8.53 11.87 6.83
C GLN A 134 -8.10 10.48 7.36
N ILE A 135 -6.98 9.95 6.89
CA ILE A 135 -6.42 8.67 7.34
C ILE A 135 -5.97 8.77 8.81
N GLU A 136 -5.24 9.83 9.18
CA GLU A 136 -4.80 10.07 10.56
C GLU A 136 -6.00 10.16 11.51
N ALA A 137 -7.06 10.87 11.12
CA ALA A 137 -8.29 10.95 11.91
C ALA A 137 -8.95 9.59 12.10
N ALA A 138 -9.06 8.79 11.02
CA ALA A 138 -9.64 7.44 11.10
C ALA A 138 -8.83 6.51 12.02
N LEU A 139 -7.50 6.54 11.95
CA LEU A 139 -6.61 5.77 12.83
C LEU A 139 -6.62 6.27 14.28
N SER A 140 -7.03 7.53 14.53
CA SER A 140 -7.09 8.14 15.85
C SER A 140 -8.40 7.86 16.60
N MET A 141 -9.42 7.31 15.94
CA MET A 141 -10.77 7.17 16.54
C MET A 141 -10.87 6.15 17.67
N GLY A 142 -9.82 5.44 18.04
CA GLY A 142 -9.87 4.43 19.12
C GLY A 142 -10.82 3.27 18.86
N LEU A 143 -11.22 3.04 17.60
CA LEU A 143 -12.00 1.92 17.11
C LEU A 143 -13.32 1.67 17.89
N PRO A 144 -14.22 2.66 18.00
CA PRO A 144 -15.49 2.50 18.71
C PRO A 144 -16.28 1.32 18.10
N ASN A 145 -17.05 0.63 18.94
CA ASN A 145 -17.88 -0.52 18.54
C ASN A 145 -17.09 -1.73 17.98
N SER A 146 -15.82 -1.86 18.31
CA SER A 146 -14.99 -3.01 17.95
C SER A 146 -14.38 -3.65 19.20
N PRO A 147 -13.92 -4.92 19.12
CA PRO A 147 -13.15 -5.57 20.20
C PRO A 147 -11.87 -4.81 20.55
N MET A 148 -11.39 -3.94 19.65
CA MET A 148 -10.23 -3.09 19.83
C MET A 148 -10.56 -1.71 20.41
N HIS A 149 -11.74 -1.54 21.03
CA HIS A 149 -12.15 -0.29 21.66
C HIS A 149 -11.07 0.23 22.62
N GLY A 150 -10.70 1.50 22.45
CA GLY A 150 -9.66 2.13 23.25
C GLY A 150 -8.22 1.90 22.76
N ALA A 151 -8.01 1.15 21.67
CA ALA A 151 -6.71 1.03 21.05
C ALA A 151 -6.21 2.43 20.62
N ARG A 152 -4.98 2.76 21.02
CA ARG A 152 -4.35 4.03 20.65
C ARG A 152 -3.26 3.78 19.63
N ILE A 153 -3.53 4.12 18.38
CA ILE A 153 -2.56 4.06 17.30
C ILE A 153 -1.84 5.42 17.25
N ARG A 154 -0.53 5.41 17.45
CA ARG A 154 0.29 6.59 17.20
C ARG A 154 0.67 6.59 15.73
N VAL A 155 0.17 7.56 14.98
CA VAL A 155 0.51 7.74 13.56
C VAL A 155 1.59 8.80 13.44
N ILE A 156 2.63 8.49 12.68
CA ILE A 156 3.73 9.43 12.41
C ILE A 156 3.93 9.53 10.90
N GLY A 157 3.81 10.73 10.37
CA GLY A 157 4.20 11.06 9.00
C GLY A 157 5.38 12.02 9.01
N GLY A 158 6.14 12.05 7.89
CA GLY A 158 7.31 12.92 7.80
C GLY A 158 7.95 12.91 6.41
N ASN A 159 9.10 13.57 6.31
CA ASN A 159 9.90 13.70 5.09
C ASN A 159 10.84 12.49 4.88
N PHE A 160 10.31 11.29 4.98
CA PHE A 160 11.10 10.05 4.84
C PHE A 160 11.59 9.78 3.41
N ILE A 161 11.09 10.54 2.41
CA ILE A 161 11.41 10.34 1.01
C ILE A 161 12.18 11.53 0.47
N THR A 162 13.41 11.31 0.03
CA THR A 162 14.11 12.24 -0.84
C THR A 162 13.74 11.93 -2.28
N ALA A 163 13.21 12.93 -2.99
CA ALA A 163 12.82 12.84 -4.39
C ALA A 163 13.81 13.55 -5.32
N LYS A 164 13.71 13.23 -6.59
CA LYS A 164 14.34 13.93 -7.72
C LYS A 164 13.31 14.10 -8.83
N PRO A 165 13.45 15.11 -9.73
CA PRO A 165 12.56 15.23 -10.87
C PRO A 165 12.69 14.02 -11.81
N VAL A 166 11.59 13.67 -12.49
CA VAL A 166 11.62 12.77 -13.67
C VAL A 166 12.47 13.38 -14.76
N GLY A 167 12.41 14.71 -14.91
CA GLY A 167 13.14 15.46 -15.93
C GLY A 167 12.45 15.43 -17.29
N VAL A 168 13.25 15.58 -18.34
CA VAL A 168 12.80 15.54 -19.73
C VAL A 168 12.99 14.13 -20.29
N ARG A 169 11.90 13.53 -20.83
CA ARG A 169 11.92 12.24 -21.53
C ARG A 169 11.23 12.40 -22.88
N ASP A 170 11.84 11.92 -23.93
CA ASP A 170 11.31 12.01 -25.30
C ASP A 170 10.85 13.44 -25.70
N GLY A 171 11.62 14.46 -25.25
CA GLY A 171 11.31 15.86 -25.48
C GLY A 171 10.19 16.46 -24.62
N ILE A 172 9.64 15.71 -23.69
CA ILE A 172 8.55 16.15 -22.80
C ILE A 172 9.12 16.40 -21.40
N ASP A 173 8.95 17.63 -20.88
CA ASP A 173 9.30 17.97 -19.51
C ASP A 173 8.17 17.56 -18.54
N PHE A 174 8.50 16.68 -17.59
CA PHE A 174 7.57 16.22 -16.57
C PHE A 174 7.46 17.15 -15.35
N GLN A 175 8.24 18.20 -15.32
CA GLN A 175 8.23 19.30 -14.35
C GLN A 175 8.32 18.80 -12.88
N ARG A 176 7.23 18.91 -12.11
CA ARG A 176 7.15 18.47 -10.71
C ARG A 176 6.75 17.01 -10.53
N ALA A 177 6.67 16.24 -11.59
CA ALA A 177 6.61 14.78 -11.46
C ALA A 177 7.96 14.28 -10.98
N GLY A 178 7.97 13.39 -10.01
CA GLY A 178 9.18 12.95 -9.33
C GLY A 178 9.39 11.45 -9.34
N GLU A 179 10.63 11.10 -9.06
CA GLU A 179 11.09 9.75 -8.77
C GLU A 179 11.73 9.70 -7.37
N ILE A 180 11.71 8.54 -6.76
CA ILE A 180 12.35 8.33 -5.46
C ILE A 180 13.88 8.28 -5.66
N ARG A 181 14.58 9.14 -4.98
CA ARG A 181 16.04 9.12 -4.92
C ARG A 181 16.55 8.28 -3.74
N ARG A 182 15.87 8.39 -2.59
CA ARG A 182 16.25 7.69 -1.36
C ARG A 182 15.09 7.60 -0.40
N ILE A 183 14.99 6.46 0.29
CA ILE A 183 14.12 6.26 1.47
C ILE A 183 15.00 6.36 2.71
N ASP A 184 14.57 7.13 3.71
CA ASP A 184 15.24 7.19 5.02
C ASP A 184 14.83 6.01 5.90
N ARG A 185 15.43 4.86 5.60
CA ARG A 185 15.19 3.61 6.32
C ARG A 185 15.38 3.76 7.83
N LYS A 186 16.45 4.45 8.25
CA LYS A 186 16.78 4.56 9.68
C LYS A 186 15.72 5.35 10.44
N ALA A 187 15.27 6.47 9.87
CA ALA A 187 14.21 7.26 10.47
C ALA A 187 12.88 6.49 10.57
N ILE A 188 12.51 5.75 9.51
CA ILE A 188 11.30 4.91 9.54
C ILE A 188 11.42 3.82 10.61
N GLN A 189 12.53 3.08 10.64
CA GLN A 189 12.75 2.01 11.62
C GLN A 189 12.67 2.50 13.06
N ALA A 190 13.26 3.65 13.38
CA ALA A 190 13.20 4.24 14.71
C ALA A 190 11.75 4.53 15.16
N GLN A 191 10.88 4.96 14.24
CA GLN A 191 9.47 5.18 14.54
C GLN A 191 8.72 3.86 14.79
N LEU A 192 8.98 2.85 13.97
CA LEU A 192 8.37 1.52 14.11
C LEU A 192 8.79 0.84 15.41
N GLU A 193 10.06 0.92 15.78
CA GLU A 193 10.59 0.42 17.06
C GLU A 193 9.98 1.15 18.25
N GLY A 194 9.65 2.45 18.10
CA GLY A 194 8.89 3.24 19.06
C GLY A 194 7.40 2.88 19.13
N GLY A 195 6.94 1.87 18.39
CA GLY A 195 5.54 1.40 18.38
C GLY A 195 4.59 2.30 17.59
N ALA A 196 5.10 3.20 16.73
CA ALA A 196 4.27 4.02 15.87
C ALA A 196 3.95 3.31 14.55
N LEU A 197 2.79 3.62 13.98
CA LEU A 197 2.48 3.39 12.57
C LEU A 197 3.09 4.54 11.77
N VAL A 198 3.86 4.21 10.74
CA VAL A 198 4.43 5.23 9.84
C VAL A 198 3.51 5.43 8.64
N LEU A 199 3.01 6.66 8.46
CA LEU A 199 2.16 7.03 7.33
C LEU A 199 2.96 7.84 6.31
N ILE A 200 3.07 7.34 5.10
CA ILE A 200 3.82 7.94 4.00
C ILE A 200 2.87 8.38 2.90
N SER A 201 2.99 9.63 2.50
CA SER A 201 2.22 10.21 1.40
C SER A 201 2.95 10.06 0.06
N SER A 202 2.21 10.17 -1.05
CA SER A 202 2.74 10.15 -2.43
C SER A 202 3.42 11.49 -2.84
N ILE A 203 4.13 12.12 -1.90
CA ILE A 203 4.94 13.32 -2.12
C ILE A 203 6.34 13.08 -1.56
N GLY A 204 7.35 13.51 -2.30
CA GLY A 204 8.73 13.54 -1.83
C GLY A 204 9.34 14.93 -1.99
N PHE A 205 10.46 15.17 -1.31
CA PHE A 205 11.13 16.46 -1.31
C PHE A 205 12.56 16.31 -1.85
N SER A 206 13.00 17.29 -2.66
CA SER A 206 14.42 17.39 -3.01
C SER A 206 15.25 17.90 -1.82
N PRO A 207 16.58 17.76 -1.86
CA PRO A 207 17.44 18.40 -0.87
C PRO A 207 17.35 19.94 -0.87
N THR A 208 16.85 20.54 -1.94
CA THR A 208 16.61 21.98 -2.10
C THR A 208 15.22 22.41 -1.61
N GLY A 209 14.41 21.49 -1.06
CA GLY A 209 13.09 21.79 -0.49
C GLY A 209 11.93 21.78 -1.50
N GLU A 210 12.17 21.38 -2.74
CA GLU A 210 11.11 21.30 -3.75
C GLU A 210 10.27 20.02 -3.56
N ALA A 211 8.95 20.16 -3.64
CA ALA A 211 8.03 19.04 -3.58
C ALA A 211 7.80 18.42 -4.98
N PHE A 212 7.72 17.10 -5.01
CA PHE A 212 7.47 16.30 -6.21
C PHE A 212 6.31 15.33 -6.00
N ASN A 213 5.46 15.21 -7.04
CA ASN A 213 4.38 14.25 -7.11
C ASN A 213 4.95 12.86 -7.46
N LEU A 214 4.71 11.87 -6.61
CA LEU A 214 5.23 10.50 -6.74
C LEU A 214 4.08 9.51 -6.97
N ALA A 215 4.36 8.44 -7.70
CA ALA A 215 3.45 7.30 -7.75
C ALA A 215 3.48 6.56 -6.40
N TYR A 216 2.31 6.41 -5.75
CA TYR A 216 2.24 5.76 -4.42
C TYR A 216 2.69 4.31 -4.46
N GLN A 217 2.48 3.62 -5.60
CA GLN A 217 2.94 2.25 -5.81
C GLN A 217 4.47 2.16 -5.74
N ASP A 218 5.17 3.11 -6.38
CA ASP A 218 6.63 3.18 -6.35
C ASP A 218 7.12 3.52 -4.94
N VAL A 219 6.42 4.44 -4.24
CA VAL A 219 6.72 4.76 -2.85
C VAL A 219 6.61 3.52 -1.97
N ALA A 220 5.53 2.74 -2.10
CA ALA A 220 5.32 1.53 -1.32
C ALA A 220 6.37 0.46 -1.65
N THR A 221 6.63 0.23 -2.94
CA THR A 221 7.62 -0.74 -3.41
C THR A 221 9.02 -0.43 -2.91
N GLN A 222 9.47 0.81 -3.13
CA GLN A 222 10.82 1.22 -2.70
C GLN A 222 10.95 1.24 -1.16
N THR A 223 9.88 1.58 -0.45
CA THR A 223 9.85 1.50 1.02
C THR A 223 9.94 0.05 1.49
N ALA A 224 9.18 -0.86 0.89
CA ALA A 224 9.23 -2.28 1.22
C ALA A 224 10.62 -2.88 0.99
N ILE A 225 11.24 -2.56 -0.14
CA ILE A 225 12.60 -2.99 -0.48
C ILE A 225 13.62 -2.41 0.53
N ALA A 226 13.56 -1.10 0.79
CA ALA A 226 14.49 -0.43 1.69
C ALA A 226 14.43 -0.98 3.12
N LEU A 227 13.24 -1.31 3.61
CA LEU A 227 13.00 -1.88 4.94
C LEU A 227 13.21 -3.39 4.99
N LYS A 228 13.38 -4.07 3.86
CA LYS A 228 13.34 -5.53 3.75
C LYS A 228 12.06 -6.07 4.39
N ALA A 229 10.93 -5.50 3.98
CA ALA A 229 9.64 -5.83 4.54
C ALA A 229 9.30 -7.32 4.32
N GLU A 230 8.62 -7.92 5.27
CA GLU A 230 8.08 -9.27 5.16
C GLU A 230 7.00 -9.33 4.08
N LYS A 231 6.15 -8.28 4.02
CA LYS A 231 5.06 -8.20 3.06
C LYS A 231 4.91 -6.80 2.48
N LEU A 232 4.57 -6.76 1.18
CA LEU A 232 3.97 -5.62 0.51
C LEU A 232 2.51 -5.96 0.19
N VAL A 233 1.57 -5.25 0.81
CA VAL A 233 0.13 -5.43 0.61
C VAL A 233 -0.39 -4.26 -0.19
N LEU A 234 -1.02 -4.52 -1.34
CA LEU A 234 -1.58 -3.49 -2.22
C LEU A 234 -3.11 -3.54 -2.13
N ILE A 235 -3.71 -2.56 -1.46
CA ILE A 235 -5.16 -2.44 -1.28
C ILE A 235 -5.74 -1.52 -2.36
N THR A 236 -6.61 -2.07 -3.19
CA THR A 236 -7.26 -1.38 -4.31
C THR A 236 -8.73 -1.78 -4.37
N GLU A 237 -9.51 -1.12 -5.23
CA GLU A 237 -10.91 -1.50 -5.48
C GLU A 237 -11.04 -2.76 -6.34
N ALA A 238 -9.98 -3.15 -7.06
CA ALA A 238 -10.00 -4.36 -7.86
C ALA A 238 -10.00 -5.60 -6.96
N SER A 239 -10.78 -6.62 -7.35
CA SER A 239 -10.85 -7.91 -6.64
C SER A 239 -9.55 -8.74 -6.72
N GLY A 240 -8.51 -8.23 -7.37
CA GLY A 240 -7.20 -8.87 -7.54
C GLY A 240 -6.78 -8.96 -9.00
N LEU A 241 -5.71 -9.72 -9.26
CA LEU A 241 -5.28 -10.02 -10.61
C LEU A 241 -6.18 -11.11 -11.21
N SER A 242 -6.59 -10.91 -12.45
CA SER A 242 -7.36 -11.90 -13.22
C SER A 242 -6.59 -12.29 -14.50
N ASP A 243 -6.80 -13.51 -14.95
CA ASP A 243 -6.40 -13.95 -16.27
C ASP A 243 -7.29 -13.33 -17.39
N ARG A 244 -7.05 -13.75 -18.64
CA ARG A 244 -7.83 -13.30 -19.81
C ARG A 244 -9.29 -13.73 -19.77
N ASP A 245 -9.57 -14.81 -19.03
CA ASP A 245 -10.92 -15.37 -18.87
C ASP A 245 -11.63 -14.83 -17.62
N ASN A 246 -11.07 -13.79 -16.99
CA ASN A 246 -11.58 -13.14 -15.77
C ASN A 246 -11.54 -14.02 -14.51
N ASN A 247 -10.75 -15.12 -14.50
CA ASN A 247 -10.53 -15.92 -13.30
C ASN A 247 -9.49 -15.25 -12.42
N LEU A 248 -9.76 -15.22 -11.12
CA LEU A 248 -8.85 -14.62 -10.13
C LEU A 248 -7.58 -15.47 -9.99
N LEU A 249 -6.45 -14.85 -10.23
CA LEU A 249 -5.13 -15.45 -10.02
C LEU A 249 -4.72 -15.29 -8.56
N ARG A 250 -4.81 -16.37 -7.80
CA ARG A 250 -4.59 -16.33 -6.35
C ARG A 250 -3.13 -16.45 -5.95
N ASN A 251 -2.35 -17.22 -6.69
CA ASN A 251 -0.95 -17.50 -6.40
C ASN A 251 -0.15 -17.48 -7.70
N LEU A 252 0.85 -16.62 -7.76
CA LEU A 252 1.74 -16.49 -8.91
C LEU A 252 3.19 -16.57 -8.44
N SER A 253 3.98 -17.35 -9.14
CA SER A 253 5.44 -17.34 -8.99
C SER A 253 6.05 -16.15 -9.75
N LEU A 254 7.29 -15.77 -9.40
CA LEU A 254 7.99 -14.69 -10.11
C LEU A 254 8.10 -14.90 -11.63
N PRO A 255 8.40 -16.11 -12.16
CA PRO A 255 8.37 -16.35 -13.59
C PRO A 255 7.00 -16.11 -14.22
N GLU A 256 5.91 -16.60 -13.61
CA GLU A 256 4.54 -16.41 -14.12
C GLU A 256 4.16 -14.92 -14.16
N VAL A 257 4.58 -14.14 -13.14
CA VAL A 257 4.36 -12.69 -13.15
C VAL A 257 5.18 -12.01 -14.24
N ALA A 258 6.43 -12.44 -14.48
CA ALA A 258 7.26 -11.90 -15.55
C ALA A 258 6.63 -12.16 -16.93
N ASP A 259 6.11 -13.36 -17.17
CA ASP A 259 5.40 -13.70 -18.39
C ASP A 259 4.11 -12.86 -18.55
N LEU A 260 3.33 -12.72 -17.49
CA LEU A 260 2.15 -11.87 -17.48
C LEU A 260 2.49 -10.42 -17.86
N LEU A 261 3.53 -9.83 -17.25
CA LEU A 261 3.98 -8.47 -17.55
C LEU A 261 4.48 -8.31 -18.98
N SER A 262 5.04 -9.36 -19.59
CA SER A 262 5.50 -9.34 -20.98
C SER A 262 4.35 -9.35 -22.00
N THR A 263 3.22 -9.95 -21.63
CA THR A 263 2.05 -10.12 -22.51
C THR A 263 1.05 -8.97 -22.41
N VAL A 264 1.01 -8.27 -21.27
CA VAL A 264 0.13 -7.11 -21.07
C VAL A 264 0.74 -5.90 -21.80
N LYS A 265 0.10 -5.44 -22.86
CA LYS A 265 0.46 -4.16 -23.49
C LYS A 265 0.20 -3.02 -22.51
N LYS A 266 1.06 -1.99 -22.53
CA LYS A 266 0.88 -0.73 -21.78
C LYS A 266 -0.32 0.05 -22.34
N GLU A 267 -1.51 -0.48 -22.20
CA GLU A 267 -2.74 0.17 -22.62
C GLU A 267 -3.21 1.19 -21.59
N SER A 268 -4.07 2.11 -21.96
CA SER A 268 -4.63 3.13 -21.07
C SER A 268 -5.81 2.57 -20.25
N GLY A 269 -6.06 3.11 -19.04
CA GLY A 269 -7.22 2.77 -18.22
C GLY A 269 -6.96 1.76 -17.11
N ALA A 270 -7.96 0.95 -16.77
CA ALA A 270 -7.92 0.00 -15.66
C ALA A 270 -6.82 -1.08 -15.82
N GLU A 271 -6.55 -1.53 -17.04
CA GLU A 271 -5.48 -2.49 -17.33
C GLU A 271 -4.09 -1.90 -17.07
N SER A 272 -3.92 -0.62 -17.34
CA SER A 272 -2.68 0.07 -17.02
C SER A 272 -2.42 0.11 -15.51
N GLN A 273 -3.44 0.33 -14.69
CA GLN A 273 -3.31 0.32 -13.25
C GLN A 273 -2.97 -1.09 -12.72
N ARG A 274 -3.59 -2.13 -13.28
CA ARG A 274 -3.25 -3.52 -12.97
C ARG A 274 -1.79 -3.81 -13.32
N TYR A 275 -1.32 -3.38 -14.49
CA TYR A 275 0.07 -3.53 -14.91
C TYR A 275 1.05 -2.87 -13.93
N LEU A 276 0.77 -1.63 -13.50
CA LEU A 276 1.59 -0.91 -12.52
C LEU A 276 1.66 -1.64 -11.18
N LEU A 277 0.51 -2.11 -10.66
CA LEU A 277 0.45 -2.83 -9.40
C LEU A 277 1.20 -4.17 -9.48
N THR A 278 1.01 -4.90 -10.57
CA THR A 278 1.70 -6.18 -10.83
C THR A 278 3.21 -5.96 -10.95
N GLY A 279 3.63 -4.91 -11.67
CA GLY A 279 5.03 -4.53 -11.80
C GLY A 279 5.66 -4.14 -10.45
N SER A 280 4.93 -3.41 -9.62
CA SER A 280 5.35 -3.04 -8.27
C SER A 280 5.56 -4.25 -7.39
N ALA A 281 4.62 -5.20 -7.37
CA ALA A 281 4.73 -6.44 -6.62
C ALA A 281 5.89 -7.30 -7.13
N TYR A 282 6.06 -7.44 -8.44
CA TYR A 282 7.19 -8.14 -9.04
C TYR A 282 8.53 -7.56 -8.62
N GLN A 283 8.67 -6.23 -8.70
CA GLN A 283 9.89 -5.54 -8.29
C GLN A 283 10.18 -5.74 -6.80
N ALA A 284 9.17 -5.66 -5.94
CA ALA A 284 9.33 -5.88 -4.51
C ALA A 284 9.86 -7.29 -4.21
N CYS A 285 9.23 -8.32 -4.75
CA CYS A 285 9.61 -9.71 -4.52
C CYS A 285 10.99 -10.05 -5.12
N ARG A 286 11.30 -9.53 -6.32
CA ARG A 286 12.61 -9.69 -6.95
C ARG A 286 13.74 -9.11 -6.11
N ASN A 287 13.46 -8.04 -5.34
CA ASN A 287 14.44 -7.35 -4.49
C ASN A 287 14.37 -7.78 -3.02
N GLY A 288 13.75 -8.92 -2.71
CA GLY A 288 13.85 -9.59 -1.42
C GLY A 288 12.72 -9.32 -0.44
N VAL A 289 11.61 -8.69 -0.85
CA VAL A 289 10.36 -8.71 -0.11
C VAL A 289 9.78 -10.12 -0.24
N GLU A 290 9.43 -10.77 0.87
CA GLU A 290 9.05 -12.19 0.81
C GLU A 290 7.70 -12.43 0.14
N ARG A 291 6.75 -11.51 0.30
CA ARG A 291 5.39 -11.60 -0.26
C ARG A 291 4.76 -10.22 -0.47
#